data_f3130588f8d6dfa597d4da9af43f4851
#
_entry.id   f3130588f8d6dfa597d4da9af43f4851
#
_cell.length_a   1.000
_cell.length_b   1.000
_cell.length_c   1.000
_cell.angle_alpha   90.00
_cell.angle_beta   90.00
_cell.angle_gamma   90.00
#
_symmetry.space_group_name_H-M   'P 1'
#
loop_
_entity.id
_entity.type
_entity.pdbx_description
1 polymer ?
#
loop_
_entity_poly.entity_id
_entity_poly.type
_entity_poly.pdbx_seq_one_letter_code
_entity_poly.pdbx_strand_id
1 'polypeptide(L)'
;MFEYRPFVDQFLDYCRYHKKLSDKTVRAYKIDLSQYVLFSDTLSKQALWDYIECLNKKYKPKTVKRKLATLKAFIHFLLLQDYIEFNPFDKLETSIREPVLLPKTIPLDVIAKIISFSYQQIGSAQSAYQMKCAVRNAAVIELLFATGARIAEICTLKPENVDLLGRSVKFYGKGSKERLIPVENMAVLSILKRYRLLFEDKIAVSGYFFVNKLGRRMTEQSVRNMLSSCCRQCGVEMHITPHMFRHSFATLLLEEDVDIRYIQRMLGHSSITTTQIYTHVTSSKQKEILKTKHPRNKMDFQ
;
A
#
# COMPACT_ATOMS: atom_id res chain seq x y z
N MET A 1 41.11 -13.80 -1.59
CA MET A 1 39.82 -13.45 -0.90
C MET A 1 38.94 -12.83 -1.96
N PHE A 2 37.73 -13.35 -2.16
CA PHE A 2 36.82 -12.86 -3.22
C PHE A 2 36.32 -11.45 -2.88
N GLU A 3 36.60 -10.50 -3.76
CA GLU A 3 36.14 -9.12 -3.63
C GLU A 3 34.77 -8.97 -4.29
N TYR A 4 33.71 -8.87 -3.51
CA TYR A 4 32.34 -8.85 -3.99
C TYR A 4 31.79 -7.44 -4.28
N ARG A 5 32.45 -6.39 -3.77
CA ARG A 5 31.98 -4.99 -3.89
C ARG A 5 31.70 -4.53 -5.34
N PRO A 6 32.58 -4.84 -6.32
CA PRO A 6 32.34 -4.44 -7.70
C PRO A 6 31.05 -5.02 -8.32
N PHE A 7 30.59 -6.14 -7.78
CA PHE A 7 29.39 -6.83 -8.30
C PHE A 7 28.08 -6.28 -7.76
N VAL A 8 28.09 -5.37 -6.76
CA VAL A 8 26.87 -4.81 -6.17
C VAL A 8 26.09 -4.01 -7.22
N ASP A 9 26.74 -3.15 -8.00
CA ASP A 9 26.08 -2.36 -9.02
C ASP A 9 25.56 -3.25 -10.17
N GLN A 10 26.32 -4.25 -10.59
CA GLN A 10 25.89 -5.23 -11.57
C GLN A 10 24.64 -5.99 -11.11
N PHE A 11 24.58 -6.39 -9.84
CA PHE A 11 23.37 -7.01 -9.26
C PHE A 11 22.19 -6.06 -9.28
N LEU A 12 22.37 -4.79 -8.94
CA LEU A 12 21.27 -3.81 -8.95
C LEU A 12 20.74 -3.57 -10.36
N ASP A 13 21.61 -3.57 -11.35
CA ASP A 13 21.23 -3.48 -12.77
C ASP A 13 20.55 -4.76 -13.25
N TYR A 14 21.05 -5.94 -12.86
CA TYR A 14 20.36 -7.21 -13.10
C TYR A 14 18.94 -7.21 -12.51
N CYS A 15 18.79 -6.73 -11.27
CA CYS A 15 17.47 -6.61 -10.63
C CYS A 15 16.55 -5.65 -11.40
N ARG A 16 17.08 -4.55 -11.94
CA ARG A 16 16.30 -3.55 -12.66
C ARG A 16 15.91 -4.00 -14.06
N TYR A 17 16.88 -4.48 -14.83
CA TYR A 17 16.69 -4.72 -16.25
C TYR A 17 16.29 -6.16 -16.62
N HIS A 18 16.82 -7.17 -15.91
CA HIS A 18 16.50 -8.58 -16.16
C HIS A 18 15.33 -9.06 -15.31
N LYS A 19 15.34 -8.79 -13.99
CA LYS A 19 14.24 -9.18 -13.09
C LYS A 19 13.07 -8.21 -13.11
N LYS A 20 13.22 -7.03 -13.72
CA LYS A 20 12.20 -5.96 -13.80
C LYS A 20 11.58 -5.63 -12.43
N LEU A 21 12.41 -5.60 -11.40
CA LEU A 21 11.97 -5.25 -10.05
C LEU A 21 11.64 -3.76 -9.98
N SER A 22 10.71 -3.41 -9.07
CA SER A 22 10.34 -2.01 -8.88
C SER A 22 11.53 -1.18 -8.36
N ASP A 23 11.58 0.12 -8.70
CA ASP A 23 12.60 1.05 -8.20
C ASP A 23 12.65 1.08 -6.65
N LYS A 24 11.49 0.92 -5.99
CA LYS A 24 11.43 0.81 -4.52
C LYS A 24 12.20 -0.41 -4.00
N THR A 25 12.08 -1.55 -4.69
CA THR A 25 12.80 -2.78 -4.34
C THR A 25 14.29 -2.64 -4.58
N VAL A 26 14.68 -2.13 -5.75
CA VAL A 26 16.09 -1.91 -6.10
C VAL A 26 16.74 -0.93 -5.13
N ARG A 27 16.05 0.16 -4.77
CA ARG A 27 16.53 1.12 -3.76
C ARG A 27 16.70 0.48 -2.38
N ALA A 28 15.78 -0.39 -1.96
CA ALA A 28 15.90 -1.11 -0.70
C ALA A 28 17.11 -2.05 -0.71
N TYR A 29 17.32 -2.78 -1.82
CA TYR A 29 18.49 -3.63 -2.02
C TYR A 29 19.79 -2.84 -1.94
N LYS A 30 19.86 -1.69 -2.63
CA LYS A 30 21.03 -0.82 -2.57
C LYS A 30 21.37 -0.40 -1.14
N ILE A 31 20.37 0.04 -0.37
CA ILE A 31 20.56 0.46 1.03
C ILE A 31 21.07 -0.72 1.89
N ASP A 32 20.44 -1.89 1.73
CA ASP A 32 20.79 -3.06 2.54
C ASP A 32 22.21 -3.58 2.23
N LEU A 33 22.57 -3.63 0.94
CA LEU A 33 23.91 -4.03 0.51
C LEU A 33 24.98 -3.01 0.92
N SER A 34 24.70 -1.70 0.79
CA SER A 34 25.62 -0.67 1.27
C SER A 34 25.93 -0.82 2.76
N GLN A 35 24.95 -1.23 3.57
CA GLN A 35 25.18 -1.47 5.00
C GLN A 35 26.04 -2.71 5.26
N TYR A 36 25.87 -3.77 4.44
CA TYR A 36 26.74 -4.94 4.53
C TYR A 36 28.18 -4.63 4.09
N VAL A 37 28.33 -3.87 3.01
CA VAL A 37 29.66 -3.40 2.52
C VAL A 37 30.42 -2.61 3.58
N LEU A 38 29.71 -1.81 4.39
CA LEU A 38 30.30 -1.09 5.52
C LEU A 38 30.63 -1.98 6.73
N PHE A 39 29.99 -3.14 6.82
CA PHE A 39 30.19 -4.08 7.93
C PHE A 39 31.34 -5.06 7.68
N SER A 40 31.46 -5.58 6.46
CA SER A 40 32.46 -6.60 6.11
C SER A 40 32.96 -6.46 4.68
N ASP A 41 34.23 -6.77 4.48
CA ASP A 41 34.87 -6.84 3.16
C ASP A 41 34.72 -8.23 2.51
N THR A 42 34.18 -9.21 3.22
CA THR A 42 34.11 -10.59 2.77
C THR A 42 32.67 -11.13 2.84
N LEU A 43 32.39 -12.14 2.01
CA LEU A 43 31.16 -12.95 2.05
C LEU A 43 31.40 -14.32 2.73
N SER A 44 32.34 -14.40 3.68
CA SER A 44 32.59 -15.63 4.40
C SER A 44 31.41 -16.02 5.29
N LYS A 45 31.30 -17.33 5.59
CA LYS A 45 30.29 -17.83 6.53
C LYS A 45 30.37 -17.12 7.89
N GLN A 46 31.58 -16.87 8.40
CA GLN A 46 31.80 -16.17 9.67
C GLN A 46 31.30 -14.72 9.60
N ALA A 47 31.64 -13.98 8.55
CA ALA A 47 31.20 -12.60 8.38
C ALA A 47 29.66 -12.48 8.30
N LEU A 48 29.00 -13.44 7.64
CA LEU A 48 27.54 -13.49 7.59
C LEU A 48 26.92 -13.82 8.96
N TRP A 49 27.54 -14.72 9.73
CA TRP A 49 27.10 -15.05 11.09
C TRP A 49 27.16 -13.81 11.98
N ASP A 50 28.30 -13.13 12.00
CA ASP A 50 28.52 -11.92 12.79
C ASP A 50 27.55 -10.79 12.39
N TYR A 51 27.27 -10.68 11.08
CA TYR A 51 26.27 -9.72 10.58
C TYR A 51 24.85 -10.05 11.02
N ILE A 52 24.46 -11.33 10.98
CA ILE A 52 23.15 -11.79 11.45
C ILE A 52 22.99 -11.44 12.94
N GLU A 53 24.01 -11.70 13.74
CA GLU A 53 24.00 -11.37 15.17
C GLU A 53 23.88 -9.86 15.40
N CYS A 54 24.66 -9.05 14.68
CA CYS A 54 24.59 -7.59 14.71
C CYS A 54 23.19 -7.09 14.33
N LEU A 55 22.59 -7.65 13.25
CA LEU A 55 21.26 -7.27 12.83
C LEU A 55 20.20 -7.61 13.88
N ASN A 56 20.28 -8.78 14.50
CA ASN A 56 19.33 -9.21 15.53
C ASN A 56 19.40 -8.34 16.79
N LYS A 57 20.58 -7.84 17.16
CA LYS A 57 20.76 -6.88 18.26
C LYS A 57 20.17 -5.51 17.93
N LYS A 58 20.21 -5.08 16.67
CA LYS A 58 19.90 -3.70 16.26
C LYS A 58 18.50 -3.50 15.71
N TYR A 59 17.92 -4.50 15.07
CA TYR A 59 16.68 -4.35 14.29
C TYR A 59 15.58 -5.31 14.70
N LYS A 60 14.34 -4.92 14.42
CA LYS A 60 13.17 -5.80 14.58
C LYS A 60 13.21 -6.98 13.59
N PRO A 61 12.64 -8.15 13.94
CA PRO A 61 12.68 -9.38 13.12
C PRO A 61 12.34 -9.16 11.63
N LYS A 62 11.30 -8.40 11.34
CA LYS A 62 10.88 -8.09 9.96
C LYS A 62 11.96 -7.35 9.15
N THR A 63 12.70 -6.44 9.79
CA THR A 63 13.81 -5.72 9.14
C THR A 63 14.99 -6.64 8.91
N VAL A 64 15.30 -7.52 9.87
CA VAL A 64 16.37 -8.51 9.74
C VAL A 64 16.06 -9.46 8.57
N LYS A 65 14.85 -10.03 8.52
CA LYS A 65 14.41 -10.87 7.39
C LYS A 65 14.58 -10.19 6.03
N ARG A 66 14.17 -8.91 5.91
CA ARG A 66 14.31 -8.17 4.65
C ARG A 66 15.78 -8.02 4.24
N LYS A 67 16.65 -7.67 5.18
CA LYS A 67 18.10 -7.51 4.92
C LYS A 67 18.76 -8.83 4.53
N LEU A 68 18.41 -9.91 5.21
CA LEU A 68 18.90 -11.25 4.85
C LEU A 68 18.37 -11.70 3.49
N ALA A 69 17.12 -11.40 3.15
CA ALA A 69 16.57 -11.69 1.83
C ALA A 69 17.32 -10.93 0.72
N THR A 70 17.73 -9.68 0.97
CA THR A 70 18.58 -8.92 0.03
C THR A 70 19.93 -9.58 -0.17
N LEU A 71 20.62 -9.98 0.91
CA LEU A 71 21.92 -10.67 0.83
C LEU A 71 21.79 -12.03 0.13
N LYS A 72 20.77 -12.81 0.46
CA LYS A 72 20.50 -14.10 -0.23
C LYS A 72 20.29 -13.91 -1.72
N ALA A 73 19.54 -12.87 -2.12
CA ALA A 73 19.31 -12.56 -3.54
C ALA A 73 20.61 -12.14 -4.24
N PHE A 74 21.48 -11.38 -3.57
CA PHE A 74 22.78 -11.00 -4.09
C PHE A 74 23.72 -12.19 -4.24
N ILE A 75 23.85 -13.03 -3.22
CA ILE A 75 24.66 -14.25 -3.26
C ILE A 75 24.15 -15.22 -4.35
N HIS A 76 22.85 -15.36 -4.48
CA HIS A 76 22.27 -16.15 -5.56
C HIS A 76 22.65 -15.60 -6.95
N PHE A 77 22.68 -14.28 -7.12
CA PHE A 77 23.18 -13.66 -8.35
C PHE A 77 24.65 -13.99 -8.60
N LEU A 78 25.52 -13.92 -7.57
CA LEU A 78 26.93 -14.26 -7.69
C LEU A 78 27.14 -15.72 -8.09
N LEU A 79 26.33 -16.64 -7.55
CA LEU A 79 26.31 -18.05 -7.95
C LEU A 79 25.86 -18.25 -9.40
N LEU A 80 24.80 -17.56 -9.82
CA LEU A 80 24.28 -17.65 -11.20
C LEU A 80 25.25 -17.11 -12.25
N GLN A 81 26.18 -16.27 -11.87
CA GLN A 81 27.20 -15.70 -12.76
C GLN A 81 28.55 -16.38 -12.57
N ASP A 82 28.61 -17.49 -11.83
CA ASP A 82 29.82 -18.27 -11.54
C ASP A 82 30.95 -17.45 -10.89
N TYR A 83 30.58 -16.33 -10.19
CA TYR A 83 31.56 -15.53 -9.44
C TYR A 83 31.98 -16.19 -8.12
N ILE A 84 31.14 -17.06 -7.60
CA ILE A 84 31.42 -17.90 -6.42
C ILE A 84 30.90 -19.33 -6.68
N GLU A 85 31.60 -20.31 -6.14
CA GLU A 85 31.28 -21.74 -6.31
C GLU A 85 30.30 -22.24 -5.23
N PHE A 86 30.33 -21.68 -4.04
CA PHE A 86 29.58 -22.15 -2.89
C PHE A 86 28.71 -21.04 -2.30
N ASN A 87 27.53 -21.43 -1.79
CA ASN A 87 26.66 -20.49 -1.10
C ASN A 87 27.12 -20.33 0.37
N PRO A 88 27.63 -19.15 0.77
CA PRO A 88 28.09 -18.95 2.15
C PRO A 88 26.96 -18.97 3.20
N PHE A 89 25.68 -18.97 2.79
CA PHE A 89 24.55 -19.22 3.69
C PHE A 89 24.31 -20.68 3.99
N ASP A 90 24.93 -21.62 3.26
CA ASP A 90 24.77 -23.04 3.53
C ASP A 90 25.21 -23.36 4.96
N LYS A 91 24.39 -24.13 5.66
CA LYS A 91 24.60 -24.46 7.09
C LYS A 91 24.59 -23.24 8.05
N LEU A 92 23.99 -22.10 7.64
CA LEU A 92 23.67 -21.00 8.54
C LEU A 92 22.18 -21.01 8.90
N GLU A 93 21.89 -20.97 10.21
CA GLU A 93 20.53 -20.78 10.69
C GLU A 93 20.10 -19.33 10.40
N THR A 94 19.14 -19.17 9.50
CA THR A 94 18.60 -17.88 9.09
C THR A 94 17.11 -17.75 9.35
N SER A 95 16.51 -18.73 10.05
CA SER A 95 15.12 -18.67 10.44
C SER A 95 14.94 -17.67 11.57
N ILE A 96 14.06 -16.71 11.36
CA ILE A 96 13.76 -15.68 12.35
C ILE A 96 12.30 -15.83 12.72
N ARG A 97 12.02 -16.14 13.99
CA ARG A 97 10.66 -16.19 14.49
C ARG A 97 10.08 -14.78 14.56
N GLU A 98 8.97 -14.57 13.91
CA GLU A 98 8.18 -13.34 14.04
C GLU A 98 6.95 -13.64 14.88
N PRO A 99 6.64 -12.80 15.88
CA PRO A 99 5.35 -12.88 16.52
C PRO A 99 4.26 -12.58 15.50
N VAL A 100 3.22 -13.42 15.45
CA VAL A 100 2.04 -13.15 14.64
C VAL A 100 1.26 -12.02 15.32
N LEU A 101 1.48 -10.81 14.86
CA LEU A 101 0.73 -9.65 15.32
C LEU A 101 -0.56 -9.54 14.50
N LEU A 102 -1.68 -9.49 15.18
CA LEU A 102 -2.96 -9.19 14.53
C LEU A 102 -2.89 -7.80 13.86
N PRO A 103 -3.41 -7.65 12.66
CA PRO A 103 -3.46 -6.36 11.97
C PRO A 103 -4.19 -5.33 12.84
N LYS A 104 -3.60 -4.16 13.02
CA LYS A 104 -4.28 -3.05 13.71
C LYS A 104 -5.39 -2.52 12.82
N THR A 105 -6.61 -2.56 13.31
CA THR A 105 -7.80 -1.98 12.69
C THR A 105 -8.12 -0.63 13.32
N ILE A 106 -8.91 0.18 12.61
CA ILE A 106 -9.48 1.43 13.12
C ILE A 106 -10.90 1.12 13.53
N PRO A 107 -11.32 1.40 14.77
CA PRO A 107 -12.71 1.27 15.17
C PRO A 107 -13.65 2.10 14.28
N LEU A 108 -14.89 1.63 14.09
CA LEU A 108 -15.84 2.26 13.17
C LEU A 108 -16.19 3.69 13.56
N ASP A 109 -16.36 3.95 14.87
CA ASP A 109 -16.61 5.27 15.44
C ASP A 109 -15.45 6.26 15.16
N VAL A 110 -14.21 5.77 15.23
CA VAL A 110 -13.02 6.57 14.90
C VAL A 110 -12.99 6.89 13.42
N ILE A 111 -13.34 5.94 12.53
CA ILE A 111 -13.45 6.19 11.09
C ILE A 111 -14.55 7.23 10.84
N ALA A 112 -15.71 7.07 11.49
CA ALA A 112 -16.82 8.02 11.41
C ALA A 112 -16.37 9.43 11.82
N LYS A 113 -15.66 9.56 12.92
CA LYS A 113 -15.11 10.84 13.41
C LYS A 113 -14.18 11.50 12.39
N ILE A 114 -13.28 10.74 11.76
CA ILE A 114 -12.36 11.25 10.74
C ILE A 114 -13.12 11.72 9.49
N ILE A 115 -14.07 10.94 9.02
CA ILE A 115 -14.90 11.28 7.87
C ILE A 115 -15.73 12.53 8.18
N SER A 116 -16.47 12.55 9.29
CA SER A 116 -17.27 13.71 9.71
C SER A 116 -16.43 14.98 9.78
N PHE A 117 -15.26 14.92 10.44
CA PHE A 117 -14.34 16.05 10.50
C PHE A 117 -13.90 16.51 9.10
N SER A 118 -13.62 15.59 8.19
CA SER A 118 -13.22 15.95 6.81
C SER A 118 -14.32 16.72 6.06
N TYR A 119 -15.59 16.42 6.31
CA TYR A 119 -16.72 17.17 5.75
C TYR A 119 -16.92 18.52 6.46
N GLN A 120 -16.75 18.61 7.78
CA GLN A 120 -16.81 19.87 8.53
C GLN A 120 -15.77 20.86 8.00
N GLN A 121 -14.57 20.40 7.62
CA GLN A 121 -13.55 21.24 7.00
C GLN A 121 -13.98 21.86 5.66
N ILE A 122 -14.93 21.25 4.96
CA ILE A 122 -15.49 21.83 3.73
C ILE A 122 -16.39 23.01 4.05
N GLY A 123 -17.23 22.88 5.10
CA GLY A 123 -18.16 23.93 5.53
C GLY A 123 -17.48 25.10 6.24
N SER A 124 -16.37 24.83 6.97
CA SER A 124 -15.61 25.84 7.70
C SER A 124 -14.51 26.55 6.89
N ALA A 125 -14.38 26.23 5.59
CA ALA A 125 -13.35 26.78 4.74
C ALA A 125 -13.56 28.29 4.50
N GLN A 126 -12.54 29.10 4.84
CA GLN A 126 -12.58 30.55 4.71
C GLN A 126 -12.17 31.07 3.32
N SER A 127 -11.69 30.17 2.45
CA SER A 127 -11.30 30.51 1.07
C SER A 127 -11.66 29.39 0.10
N ALA A 128 -11.86 29.75 -1.18
CA ALA A 128 -12.07 28.78 -2.25
C ALA A 128 -10.94 27.73 -2.34
N TYR A 129 -9.72 28.15 -2.05
CA TYR A 129 -8.57 27.25 -2.02
C TYR A 129 -8.66 26.24 -0.87
N GLN A 130 -8.99 26.68 0.34
CA GLN A 130 -9.18 25.79 1.49
C GLN A 130 -10.32 24.81 1.25
N MET A 131 -11.45 25.28 0.71
CA MET A 131 -12.59 24.44 0.34
C MET A 131 -12.20 23.37 -0.68
N LYS A 132 -11.48 23.72 -1.76
CA LYS A 132 -10.98 22.75 -2.74
C LYS A 132 -10.08 21.69 -2.08
N CYS A 133 -9.17 22.10 -1.20
CA CYS A 133 -8.30 21.18 -0.47
C CYS A 133 -9.08 20.23 0.46
N ALA A 134 -10.09 20.76 1.17
CA ALA A 134 -10.96 19.97 2.05
C ALA A 134 -11.76 18.93 1.25
N VAL A 135 -12.37 19.32 0.12
CA VAL A 135 -13.10 18.40 -0.78
C VAL A 135 -12.17 17.29 -1.29
N ARG A 136 -10.95 17.62 -1.73
CA ARG A 136 -9.97 16.61 -2.14
C ARG A 136 -9.63 15.64 -1.00
N ASN A 137 -9.39 16.16 0.19
CA ASN A 137 -9.00 15.35 1.34
C ASN A 137 -10.14 14.39 1.75
N ALA A 138 -11.38 14.89 1.80
CA ALA A 138 -12.56 14.07 2.04
C ALA A 138 -12.73 12.99 0.96
N ALA A 139 -12.58 13.32 -0.31
CA ALA A 139 -12.66 12.37 -1.41
C ALA A 139 -11.59 11.25 -1.32
N VAL A 140 -10.37 11.58 -0.90
CA VAL A 140 -9.30 10.58 -0.68
C VAL A 140 -9.64 9.67 0.49
N ILE A 141 -10.10 10.21 1.63
CA ILE A 141 -10.45 9.45 2.83
C ILE A 141 -11.61 8.50 2.54
N GLU A 142 -12.66 9.01 1.93
CA GLU A 142 -13.84 8.22 1.55
C GLU A 142 -13.46 7.08 0.60
N LEU A 143 -12.67 7.36 -0.44
CA LEU A 143 -12.30 6.31 -1.40
C LEU A 143 -11.37 5.26 -0.78
N LEU A 144 -10.46 5.64 0.12
CA LEU A 144 -9.62 4.69 0.88
C LEU A 144 -10.48 3.72 1.67
N PHE A 145 -11.52 4.23 2.36
CA PHE A 145 -12.39 3.40 3.18
C PHE A 145 -13.40 2.62 2.32
N ALA A 146 -14.02 3.24 1.33
CA ALA A 146 -15.03 2.61 0.49
C ALA A 146 -14.50 1.43 -0.34
N THR A 147 -13.22 1.41 -0.65
CA THR A 147 -12.63 0.42 -1.56
C THR A 147 -11.56 -0.47 -0.93
N GLY A 148 -11.05 -0.10 0.23
CA GLY A 148 -9.89 -0.75 0.82
C GLY A 148 -8.63 -0.71 -0.07
N ALA A 149 -8.54 0.26 -1.00
CA ALA A 149 -7.44 0.37 -1.94
C ALA A 149 -6.10 0.65 -1.23
N ARG A 150 -4.99 0.23 -1.85
CA ARG A 150 -3.66 0.61 -1.36
C ARG A 150 -3.40 2.09 -1.63
N ILE A 151 -2.68 2.75 -0.74
CA ILE A 151 -2.32 4.17 -0.93
C ILE A 151 -1.64 4.43 -2.28
N ALA A 152 -0.78 3.52 -2.75
CA ALA A 152 -0.14 3.64 -4.05
C ALA A 152 -1.17 3.62 -5.19
N GLU A 153 -2.20 2.78 -5.10
CA GLU A 153 -3.27 2.67 -6.09
C GLU A 153 -4.10 3.96 -6.14
N ILE A 154 -4.42 4.55 -4.98
CA ILE A 154 -5.08 5.87 -4.91
C ILE A 154 -4.21 6.96 -5.56
N CYS A 155 -2.91 6.99 -5.25
CA CYS A 155 -2.01 8.01 -5.79
C CYS A 155 -1.72 7.85 -7.29
N THR A 156 -1.87 6.65 -7.85
CA THR A 156 -1.64 6.37 -9.27
C THR A 156 -2.93 6.19 -10.07
N LEU A 157 -4.08 6.42 -9.44
CA LEU A 157 -5.40 6.29 -10.07
C LEU A 157 -5.53 7.24 -11.25
N LYS A 158 -5.94 6.70 -12.39
CA LYS A 158 -6.16 7.47 -13.62
C LYS A 158 -7.61 7.90 -13.74
N PRO A 159 -7.92 9.06 -14.36
CA PRO A 159 -9.29 9.54 -14.53
C PRO A 159 -10.20 8.56 -15.26
N GLU A 160 -9.70 7.88 -16.28
CA GLU A 160 -10.42 6.86 -17.07
C GLU A 160 -10.77 5.61 -16.28
N ASN A 161 -10.14 5.40 -15.14
CA ASN A 161 -10.40 4.27 -14.25
C ASN A 161 -11.46 4.60 -13.16
N VAL A 162 -12.03 5.80 -13.18
CA VAL A 162 -13.06 6.24 -12.24
C VAL A 162 -14.35 6.50 -13.01
N ASP A 163 -15.19 5.50 -13.05
CA ASP A 163 -16.52 5.60 -13.66
C ASP A 163 -17.55 6.01 -12.60
N LEU A 164 -17.85 7.33 -12.54
CA LEU A 164 -18.80 7.89 -11.59
C LEU A 164 -20.26 7.69 -12.02
N LEU A 165 -20.53 7.35 -13.30
CA LEU A 165 -21.87 7.01 -13.79
C LEU A 165 -22.14 5.52 -13.54
N GLY A 166 -21.21 4.64 -13.94
CA GLY A 166 -21.27 3.20 -13.69
C GLY A 166 -20.90 2.81 -12.25
N ARG A 167 -20.63 3.80 -11.37
CA ARG A 167 -20.36 3.63 -9.93
C ARG A 167 -19.26 2.62 -9.65
N SER A 168 -18.14 2.75 -10.33
CA SER A 168 -17.04 1.80 -10.14
C SER A 168 -15.67 2.45 -10.29
N VAL A 169 -14.67 1.84 -9.64
CA VAL A 169 -13.27 2.25 -9.75
C VAL A 169 -12.41 1.03 -10.07
N LYS A 170 -11.61 1.16 -11.13
CA LYS A 170 -10.65 0.13 -11.54
C LYS A 170 -9.28 0.42 -10.95
N PHE A 171 -8.70 -0.57 -10.27
CA PHE A 171 -7.34 -0.50 -9.72
C PHE A 171 -6.43 -1.52 -10.38
N TYR A 172 -5.17 -1.13 -10.55
CA TYR A 172 -4.08 -1.98 -11.02
C TYR A 172 -3.22 -2.41 -9.85
N GLY A 173 -3.18 -3.71 -9.58
CA GLY A 173 -2.37 -4.30 -8.52
C GLY A 173 -0.97 -4.70 -9.00
N LYS A 174 -0.19 -5.30 -8.11
CA LYS A 174 1.14 -5.85 -8.44
C LYS A 174 1.01 -6.94 -9.50
N GLY A 175 1.85 -6.88 -10.54
CA GLY A 175 1.82 -7.82 -11.67
C GLY A 175 0.69 -7.54 -12.67
N SER A 176 0.27 -6.27 -12.81
CA SER A 176 -0.76 -5.83 -13.76
C SER A 176 -2.14 -6.50 -13.59
N LYS A 177 -2.40 -7.06 -12.42
CA LYS A 177 -3.73 -7.61 -12.12
C LYS A 177 -4.72 -6.48 -11.89
N GLU A 178 -5.76 -6.46 -12.72
CA GLU A 178 -6.86 -5.49 -12.61
C GLU A 178 -7.92 -5.97 -11.64
N ARG A 179 -8.55 -5.04 -10.95
CA ARG A 179 -9.78 -5.28 -10.20
C ARG A 179 -10.70 -4.08 -10.29
N LEU A 180 -11.96 -4.36 -10.48
CA LEU A 180 -13.04 -3.38 -10.48
C LEU A 180 -13.74 -3.42 -9.11
N ILE A 181 -13.86 -2.27 -8.44
CA ILE A 181 -14.54 -2.13 -7.16
C ILE A 181 -15.76 -1.24 -7.35
N PRO A 182 -16.97 -1.76 -7.11
CA PRO A 182 -18.17 -0.95 -7.07
C PRO A 182 -18.14 0.07 -5.92
N VAL A 183 -18.64 1.27 -6.16
CA VAL A 183 -18.79 2.34 -5.17
C VAL A 183 -20.29 2.69 -5.11
N GLU A 184 -21.02 2.00 -4.24
CA GLU A 184 -22.48 2.11 -4.20
C GLU A 184 -22.98 3.17 -3.21
N ASN A 185 -22.15 3.61 -2.24
CA ASN A 185 -22.54 4.63 -1.29
C ASN A 185 -22.63 6.01 -1.96
N MET A 186 -23.79 6.65 -1.82
CA MET A 186 -24.12 7.91 -2.51
C MET A 186 -23.28 9.10 -1.98
N ALA A 187 -22.92 9.13 -0.70
CA ALA A 187 -22.08 10.18 -0.14
C ALA A 187 -20.66 10.12 -0.74
N VAL A 188 -20.12 8.91 -0.87
CA VAL A 188 -18.81 8.69 -1.52
C VAL A 188 -18.85 9.15 -2.98
N LEU A 189 -19.89 8.77 -3.73
CA LEU A 189 -20.04 9.20 -5.13
C LEU A 189 -20.18 10.73 -5.25
N SER A 190 -20.96 11.34 -4.37
CA SER A 190 -21.17 12.79 -4.36
C SER A 190 -19.87 13.55 -4.14
N ILE A 191 -19.06 13.16 -3.14
CA ILE A 191 -17.78 13.85 -2.88
C ILE A 191 -16.77 13.61 -4.01
N LEU A 192 -16.75 12.43 -4.64
CA LEU A 192 -15.91 12.16 -5.80
C LEU A 192 -16.30 12.99 -7.01
N LYS A 193 -17.62 13.12 -7.30
CA LYS A 193 -18.13 13.99 -8.35
C LYS A 193 -17.78 15.45 -8.11
N ARG A 194 -18.00 15.95 -6.88
CA ARG A 194 -17.63 17.31 -6.48
C ARG A 194 -16.13 17.55 -6.62
N TYR A 195 -15.31 16.60 -6.20
CA TYR A 195 -13.86 16.66 -6.37
C TYR A 195 -13.48 16.76 -7.86
N ARG A 196 -13.99 15.86 -8.69
CA ARG A 196 -13.70 15.81 -10.13
C ARG A 196 -14.02 17.16 -10.79
N LEU A 197 -15.20 17.71 -10.52
CA LEU A 197 -15.61 19.01 -11.06
C LEU A 197 -14.67 20.15 -10.65
N LEU A 198 -14.29 20.22 -9.36
CA LEU A 198 -13.43 21.27 -8.83
C LEU A 198 -11.97 21.21 -9.32
N PHE A 199 -11.52 20.06 -9.79
CA PHE A 199 -10.15 19.82 -10.22
C PHE A 199 -10.04 19.36 -11.67
N GLU A 200 -11.09 19.50 -12.47
CA GLU A 200 -11.17 18.94 -13.83
C GLU A 200 -9.98 19.33 -14.70
N ASP A 201 -9.64 20.63 -14.80
CA ASP A 201 -8.49 21.11 -15.57
C ASP A 201 -7.16 20.49 -15.09
N LYS A 202 -6.98 20.42 -13.77
CA LYS A 202 -5.75 19.87 -13.17
C LYS A 202 -5.63 18.37 -13.37
N ILE A 203 -6.75 17.66 -13.33
CA ILE A 203 -6.86 16.22 -13.60
C ILE A 203 -6.50 15.96 -15.06
N ALA A 204 -7.08 16.71 -15.98
CA ALA A 204 -6.81 16.57 -17.42
C ALA A 204 -5.33 16.78 -17.74
N VAL A 205 -4.71 17.83 -17.22
CA VAL A 205 -3.29 18.14 -17.44
C VAL A 205 -2.36 17.10 -16.79
N SER A 206 -2.68 16.66 -15.58
CA SER A 206 -1.81 15.74 -14.83
C SER A 206 -1.91 14.29 -15.32
N GLY A 207 -3.06 13.89 -15.88
CA GLY A 207 -3.43 12.51 -16.20
C GLY A 207 -3.58 11.61 -14.97
N TYR A 208 -3.76 12.17 -13.76
CA TYR A 208 -4.04 11.43 -12.53
C TYR A 208 -5.32 11.95 -11.87
N PHE A 209 -6.14 11.03 -11.34
CA PHE A 209 -7.40 11.42 -10.71
C PHE A 209 -7.16 12.27 -9.47
N PHE A 210 -6.26 11.89 -8.55
CA PHE A 210 -5.94 12.71 -7.39
C PHE A 210 -4.68 13.56 -7.59
N VAL A 211 -4.89 14.89 -7.52
CA VAL A 211 -3.83 15.88 -7.72
C VAL A 211 -3.61 16.73 -6.48
N ASN A 212 -2.37 17.18 -6.31
CA ASN A 212 -1.99 18.12 -5.27
C ASN A 212 -2.36 19.56 -5.65
N LYS A 213 -2.01 20.53 -4.78
CA LYS A 213 -2.27 21.97 -5.01
C LYS A 213 -1.65 22.52 -6.30
N LEU A 214 -0.53 21.93 -6.74
CA LEU A 214 0.19 22.34 -7.94
C LEU A 214 -0.31 21.64 -9.22
N GLY A 215 -1.39 20.85 -9.15
CA GLY A 215 -1.88 20.07 -10.29
C GLY A 215 -1.02 18.83 -10.61
N ARG A 216 -0.07 18.46 -9.75
CA ARG A 216 0.74 17.25 -9.92
C ARG A 216 0.12 16.07 -9.16
N ARG A 217 0.44 14.83 -9.57
CA ARG A 217 0.04 13.62 -8.87
C ARG A 217 0.26 13.73 -7.35
N MET A 218 -0.72 13.32 -6.56
CA MET A 218 -0.52 13.19 -5.10
C MET A 218 0.50 12.09 -4.80
N THR A 219 1.39 12.36 -3.84
CA THR A 219 2.35 11.37 -3.36
C THR A 219 1.78 10.59 -2.17
N GLU A 220 2.25 9.36 -2.00
CA GLU A 220 1.88 8.56 -0.82
C GLU A 220 2.20 9.30 0.49
N GLN A 221 3.32 10.05 0.51
CA GLN A 221 3.71 10.83 1.70
C GLN A 221 2.74 11.98 1.96
N SER A 222 2.27 12.68 0.91
CA SER A 222 1.28 13.74 1.08
C SER A 222 -0.05 13.24 1.63
N VAL A 223 -0.48 12.03 1.21
CA VAL A 223 -1.69 11.39 1.77
C VAL A 223 -1.48 11.00 3.24
N ARG A 224 -0.30 10.43 3.60
CA ARG A 224 0.01 10.11 5.01
C ARG A 224 0.01 11.37 5.88
N ASN A 225 0.63 12.44 5.41
CA ASN A 225 0.68 13.71 6.14
C ASN A 225 -0.72 14.32 6.29
N MET A 226 -1.55 14.25 5.25
CA MET A 226 -2.94 14.71 5.29
C MET A 226 -3.76 13.94 6.32
N LEU A 227 -3.68 12.61 6.32
CA LEU A 227 -4.37 11.76 7.32
C LEU A 227 -3.87 12.05 8.73
N SER A 228 -2.57 12.13 8.95
CA SER A 228 -2.00 12.45 10.27
C SER A 228 -2.45 13.82 10.77
N SER A 229 -2.52 14.82 9.89
CA SER A 229 -3.03 16.15 10.23
C SER A 229 -4.52 16.10 10.57
N CYS A 230 -5.33 15.39 9.78
CA CYS A 230 -6.75 15.20 10.02
C CYS A 230 -7.01 14.55 11.39
N CYS A 231 -6.34 13.42 11.68
CA CYS A 231 -6.46 12.71 12.96
C CYS A 231 -6.11 13.60 14.14
N ARG A 232 -5.01 14.33 14.09
CA ARG A 232 -4.60 15.26 15.16
C ARG A 232 -5.63 16.36 15.38
N GLN A 233 -6.17 16.96 14.31
CA GLN A 233 -7.13 18.05 14.40
C GLN A 233 -8.49 17.58 14.93
N CYS A 234 -8.91 16.36 14.61
CA CYS A 234 -10.15 15.81 15.18
C CYS A 234 -9.96 15.11 16.54
N GLY A 235 -8.79 15.21 17.18
CA GLY A 235 -8.54 14.64 18.51
C GLY A 235 -8.53 13.10 18.50
N VAL A 236 -7.98 12.48 17.46
CA VAL A 236 -7.73 11.04 17.39
C VAL A 236 -6.26 10.78 17.71
N GLU A 237 -6.00 10.19 18.88
CA GLU A 237 -4.63 9.91 19.37
C GLU A 237 -3.97 8.72 18.65
N MET A 238 -4.79 7.82 18.12
CA MET A 238 -4.30 6.63 17.40
C MET A 238 -3.49 7.03 16.17
N HIS A 239 -2.29 6.44 16.01
CA HIS A 239 -1.51 6.60 14.77
C HIS A 239 -2.16 5.83 13.61
N ILE A 240 -2.96 6.54 12.82
CA ILE A 240 -3.72 5.96 11.71
C ILE A 240 -2.91 6.03 10.41
N THR A 241 -2.92 4.92 9.68
CA THR A 241 -2.26 4.79 8.39
C THR A 241 -3.24 4.32 7.30
N PRO A 242 -2.97 4.59 6.02
CA PRO A 242 -3.81 4.08 4.92
C PRO A 242 -3.95 2.55 4.89
N HIS A 243 -2.94 1.82 5.38
CA HIS A 243 -3.04 0.37 5.51
C HIS A 243 -4.05 -0.07 6.56
N MET A 244 -4.22 0.71 7.62
CA MET A 244 -5.23 0.41 8.64
C MET A 244 -6.65 0.60 8.07
N PHE A 245 -6.91 1.59 7.21
CA PHE A 245 -8.20 1.70 6.50
C PHE A 245 -8.52 0.42 5.71
N ARG A 246 -7.53 -0.12 5.00
CA ARG A 246 -7.67 -1.36 4.26
C ARG A 246 -7.93 -2.58 5.16
N HIS A 247 -7.22 -2.67 6.30
CA HIS A 247 -7.47 -3.74 7.29
C HIS A 247 -8.85 -3.60 7.91
N SER A 248 -9.27 -2.38 8.26
CA SER A 248 -10.60 -2.11 8.80
C SER A 248 -11.71 -2.43 7.78
N PHE A 249 -11.53 -2.07 6.51
CA PHE A 249 -12.45 -2.47 5.44
C PHE A 249 -12.64 -3.99 5.41
N ALA A 250 -11.53 -4.76 5.46
CA ALA A 250 -11.60 -6.20 5.45
C ALA A 250 -12.25 -6.78 6.71
N THR A 251 -11.84 -6.30 7.89
CA THR A 251 -12.32 -6.82 9.19
C THR A 251 -13.79 -6.50 9.39
N LEU A 252 -14.20 -5.26 9.11
CA LEU A 252 -15.60 -4.85 9.26
C LEU A 252 -16.54 -5.56 8.28
N LEU A 253 -16.08 -5.91 7.06
CA LEU A 253 -16.86 -6.76 6.16
C LEU A 253 -16.94 -8.21 6.65
N LEU A 254 -15.88 -8.75 7.26
CA LEU A 254 -15.93 -10.07 7.89
C LEU A 254 -16.90 -10.11 9.08
N GLU A 255 -16.94 -9.04 9.89
CA GLU A 255 -17.89 -8.90 11.01
C GLU A 255 -19.36 -8.79 10.52
N GLU A 256 -19.57 -8.44 9.25
CA GLU A 256 -20.87 -8.45 8.56
C GLU A 256 -21.10 -9.77 7.78
N ASP A 257 -20.44 -10.86 8.16
CA ASP A 257 -20.56 -12.19 7.56
C ASP A 257 -20.27 -12.26 6.04
N VAL A 258 -19.47 -11.31 5.52
CA VAL A 258 -19.05 -11.37 4.13
C VAL A 258 -17.95 -12.42 3.97
N ASP A 259 -18.17 -13.40 3.09
CA ASP A 259 -17.19 -14.46 2.84
C ASP A 259 -15.81 -13.89 2.47
N ILE A 260 -14.78 -14.36 3.16
CA ILE A 260 -13.39 -13.93 3.02
C ILE A 260 -12.88 -13.97 1.58
N ARG A 261 -13.40 -14.87 0.75
CA ARG A 261 -13.05 -15.00 -0.67
C ARG A 261 -13.45 -13.76 -1.48
N TYR A 262 -14.61 -13.15 -1.17
CA TYR A 262 -15.03 -11.90 -1.79
C TYR A 262 -14.16 -10.73 -1.35
N ILE A 263 -13.84 -10.66 -0.05
CA ILE A 263 -12.98 -9.62 0.51
C ILE A 263 -11.58 -9.70 -0.11
N GLN A 264 -11.00 -10.89 -0.21
CA GLN A 264 -9.70 -11.10 -0.83
C GLN A 264 -9.67 -10.68 -2.30
N ARG A 265 -10.76 -10.97 -3.05
CA ARG A 265 -10.91 -10.55 -4.44
C ARG A 265 -11.01 -9.03 -4.57
N MET A 266 -11.83 -8.37 -3.73
CA MET A 266 -11.93 -6.92 -3.67
C MET A 266 -10.60 -6.26 -3.31
N LEU A 267 -9.83 -6.86 -2.41
CA LEU A 267 -8.52 -6.36 -2.03
C LEU A 267 -7.40 -6.70 -3.03
N GLY A 268 -7.59 -7.66 -3.91
CA GLY A 268 -6.56 -8.11 -4.87
C GLY A 268 -5.36 -8.73 -4.16
N HIS A 269 -5.58 -9.65 -3.21
CA HIS A 269 -4.53 -10.42 -2.56
C HIS A 269 -4.12 -11.60 -3.46
N SER A 270 -2.84 -11.70 -3.81
CA SER A 270 -2.30 -12.67 -4.76
C SER A 270 -1.97 -14.05 -4.16
N SER A 271 -2.14 -14.26 -2.87
CA SER A 271 -1.80 -15.54 -2.25
C SER A 271 -3.03 -16.26 -1.70
N ILE A 272 -3.65 -17.05 -2.54
CA ILE A 272 -4.26 -18.31 -2.15
C ILE A 272 -4.03 -19.30 -3.31
N THR A 273 -3.27 -20.32 -3.03
CA THR A 273 -2.83 -21.36 -3.95
C THR A 273 -3.98 -22.31 -4.41
N THR A 274 -5.23 -22.00 -4.20
CA THR A 274 -6.36 -22.91 -4.41
C THR A 274 -7.62 -22.29 -5.02
N THR A 275 -7.52 -21.28 -5.87
CA THR A 275 -8.75 -20.63 -6.34
C THR A 275 -8.98 -20.67 -7.85
N GLN A 276 -8.56 -21.72 -8.52
CA GLN A 276 -9.01 -21.99 -9.91
C GLN A 276 -10.48 -22.43 -10.00
N ILE A 277 -11.18 -22.72 -8.90
CA ILE A 277 -12.54 -23.26 -8.90
C ILE A 277 -13.64 -22.18 -8.80
N TYR A 278 -13.32 -20.91 -8.47
CA TYR A 278 -14.34 -19.88 -8.24
C TYR A 278 -14.23 -18.67 -9.18
N THR A 279 -13.95 -18.91 -10.45
CA THR A 279 -13.80 -17.85 -11.48
C THR A 279 -15.08 -17.10 -11.83
N HIS A 280 -16.22 -17.40 -11.22
CA HIS A 280 -17.54 -16.82 -11.56
C HIS A 280 -18.26 -16.11 -10.42
N VAL A 281 -17.54 -15.41 -9.54
CA VAL A 281 -18.22 -14.45 -8.68
C VAL A 281 -18.58 -13.23 -9.52
N THR A 282 -19.83 -13.16 -9.91
CA THR A 282 -20.37 -12.09 -10.75
C THR A 282 -20.21 -10.72 -10.08
N SER A 283 -19.96 -9.69 -10.87
CA SER A 283 -19.88 -8.29 -10.42
C SER A 283 -21.14 -7.85 -9.65
N SER A 284 -22.28 -8.47 -9.94
CA SER A 284 -23.55 -8.29 -9.23
C SER A 284 -23.46 -8.62 -7.73
N LYS A 285 -22.78 -9.70 -7.35
CA LYS A 285 -22.64 -10.06 -5.93
C LYS A 285 -21.70 -9.11 -5.16
N GLN A 286 -20.66 -8.62 -5.80
CA GLN A 286 -19.82 -7.58 -5.20
C GLN A 286 -20.59 -6.28 -4.97
N LYS A 287 -21.43 -5.88 -5.94
CA LYS A 287 -22.30 -4.70 -5.82
C LYS A 287 -23.29 -4.87 -4.66
N GLU A 288 -23.96 -6.01 -4.59
CA GLU A 288 -24.91 -6.32 -3.52
C GLU A 288 -24.25 -6.24 -2.13
N ILE A 289 -23.08 -6.87 -1.97
CA ILE A 289 -22.32 -6.86 -0.72
C ILE A 289 -21.96 -5.43 -0.31
N LEU A 290 -21.37 -4.64 -1.22
CA LEU A 290 -20.97 -3.27 -0.91
C LEU A 290 -22.17 -2.33 -0.70
N LYS A 291 -23.27 -2.59 -1.37
CA LYS A 291 -24.52 -1.82 -1.17
C LYS A 291 -25.14 -2.09 0.20
N THR A 292 -25.16 -3.35 0.64
CA THR A 292 -25.91 -3.75 1.85
C THR A 292 -25.05 -3.84 3.10
N LYS A 293 -23.76 -4.25 2.96
CA LYS A 293 -22.89 -4.60 4.09
C LYS A 293 -21.64 -3.71 4.24
N HIS A 294 -21.52 -2.63 3.46
CA HIS A 294 -20.40 -1.73 3.63
C HIS A 294 -20.53 -0.92 4.93
N PRO A 295 -19.52 -0.90 5.81
CA PRO A 295 -19.61 -0.20 7.10
C PRO A 295 -19.91 1.30 6.98
N ARG A 296 -19.54 1.94 5.85
CA ARG A 296 -19.86 3.35 5.57
C ARG A 296 -21.36 3.61 5.55
N ASN A 297 -22.17 2.60 5.21
CA ASN A 297 -23.64 2.73 5.18
C ASN A 297 -24.25 2.83 6.59
N LYS A 298 -23.53 2.47 7.64
CA LYS A 298 -23.93 2.62 9.06
C LYS A 298 -23.55 3.98 9.65
N MET A 299 -22.90 4.84 8.88
CA MET A 299 -22.47 6.16 9.32
C MET A 299 -23.43 7.21 8.76
N ASP A 300 -24.38 7.63 9.56
CA ASP A 300 -25.22 8.79 9.25
C ASP A 300 -24.54 10.03 9.85
N PHE A 301 -24.12 10.92 8.97
CA PHE A 301 -23.68 12.26 9.33
C PHE A 301 -24.85 13.21 9.04
N GLN A 302 -25.55 13.57 10.10
CA GLN A 302 -26.53 14.67 10.08
C GLN A 302 -25.82 16.02 9.98
#